data_73287475d611a32f93579e7c6610b86c
#
_entry.id   73287475d611a32f93579e7c6610b86c
#
_cell.length_a   1.000
_cell.length_b   1.000
_cell.length_c   1.000
_cell.angle_alpha   90.00
_cell.angle_beta   90.00
_cell.angle_gamma   90.00
#
_symmetry.space_group_name_H-M   'P 1'
#
loop_
_entity.id
_entity.type
_entity.pdbx_description
1 polymer ?
#
loop_
_entity_poly.entity_id
_entity_poly.type
_entity_poly.pdbx_seq_one_letter_code
_entity_poly.pdbx_strand_id
1 'polypeptide(L)'
;SISTPLGGLRANVIEVKTFDELFEKKNEIKGKIVFFNRAMRADLVNTFEAYSEAVNQRLQGAEIAARFGAVGVIVRSLNLKLDDQPHTGTMSYGNLPLSKRIPAASISTNGAELLSSMLSLNKNLKFYLKQNCKNLPDVKSYNVIGEIKGIEFPNEIMIVGAHLDSWDLGDGAHDDGAGVVQSMEVPRLLKKINYKPKRTLRIVLFINEENGQRGAIKYSQESKIKNENHVFAIESDAGGFTPKGFSVDSNDDKFKIISNWSKYFKPYFVHYFEKGGSGADI
;
A
#
# COMPACT_ATOMS: atom_id res chain seq x y z
N SER A 1 6.09 -0.81 -14.19
CA SER A 1 7.37 -1.02 -14.88
C SER A 1 7.22 -0.94 -16.40
N ILE A 2 8.34 -0.95 -17.13
CA ILE A 2 8.37 -1.05 -18.59
C ILE A 2 8.92 -2.41 -19.03
N SER A 3 8.66 -2.79 -20.30
CA SER A 3 9.20 -4.01 -20.89
C SER A 3 10.73 -3.95 -21.03
N THR A 4 11.36 -5.13 -21.00
CA THR A 4 12.74 -5.29 -21.48
C THR A 4 12.79 -5.26 -23.01
N PRO A 5 13.96 -5.08 -23.64
CA PRO A 5 14.14 -5.37 -25.06
C PRO A 5 13.68 -6.80 -25.40
N LEU A 6 13.33 -7.06 -26.67
CA LEU A 6 12.81 -8.36 -27.13
C LEU A 6 13.70 -9.56 -26.73
N GLY A 7 15.02 -9.38 -26.74
CA GLY A 7 15.99 -10.39 -26.30
C GLY A 7 16.20 -10.51 -24.81
N GLY A 8 15.46 -9.71 -24.02
CA GLY A 8 15.72 -9.56 -22.60
C GLY A 8 16.86 -8.59 -22.30
N LEU A 9 17.11 -8.37 -21.03
CA LEU A 9 18.19 -7.54 -20.50
C LEU A 9 19.19 -8.42 -19.76
N ARG A 10 20.46 -8.37 -20.15
CA ARG A 10 21.54 -9.08 -19.45
C ARG A 10 22.66 -8.12 -19.12
N ALA A 11 22.90 -7.89 -17.84
CA ALA A 11 23.93 -6.96 -17.38
C ALA A 11 24.52 -7.40 -16.03
N ASN A 12 25.69 -6.85 -15.70
CA ASN A 12 26.27 -7.01 -14.37
C ASN A 12 25.36 -6.41 -13.32
N VAL A 13 25.40 -6.97 -12.11
CA VAL A 13 24.60 -6.51 -10.98
C VAL A 13 25.46 -5.73 -9.99
N ILE A 14 24.92 -4.69 -9.44
CA ILE A 14 25.48 -3.96 -8.30
C ILE A 14 24.44 -3.94 -7.18
N GLU A 15 24.81 -4.49 -6.02
CA GLU A 15 23.95 -4.52 -4.84
C GLU A 15 24.12 -3.24 -4.02
N VAL A 16 22.98 -2.70 -3.56
CA VAL A 16 22.89 -1.58 -2.62
C VAL A 16 21.77 -1.84 -1.61
N LYS A 17 21.94 -1.39 -0.37
CA LYS A 17 20.94 -1.49 0.69
C LYS A 17 20.26 -0.17 0.98
N THR A 18 20.89 0.94 0.62
CA THR A 18 20.37 2.29 0.86
C THR A 18 20.56 3.17 -0.37
N PHE A 19 19.86 4.30 -0.41
CA PHE A 19 20.14 5.30 -1.43
C PHE A 19 21.49 5.98 -1.22
N ASP A 20 21.96 6.09 0.02
CA ASP A 20 23.31 6.63 0.31
C ASP A 20 24.38 5.74 -0.31
N GLU A 21 24.30 4.41 -0.14
CA GLU A 21 25.19 3.48 -0.86
C GLU A 21 25.09 3.62 -2.37
N LEU A 22 23.90 3.86 -2.90
CA LEU A 22 23.71 4.09 -4.33
C LEU A 22 24.45 5.36 -4.78
N PHE A 23 24.36 6.44 -4.00
CA PHE A 23 25.04 7.71 -4.29
C PHE A 23 26.56 7.59 -4.20
N GLU A 24 27.07 6.86 -3.20
CA GLU A 24 28.49 6.55 -3.08
C GLU A 24 29.02 5.80 -4.30
N LYS A 25 28.25 4.81 -4.78
CA LYS A 25 28.60 3.96 -5.93
C LYS A 25 28.14 4.51 -7.28
N LYS A 26 27.68 5.75 -7.36
CA LYS A 26 27.07 6.34 -8.57
C LYS A 26 27.90 6.18 -9.86
N ASN A 27 29.22 6.25 -9.76
CA ASN A 27 30.12 6.12 -10.90
C ASN A 27 30.25 4.68 -11.42
N GLU A 28 29.80 3.69 -10.63
CA GLU A 28 29.83 2.26 -10.98
C GLU A 28 28.51 1.74 -11.56
N ILE A 29 27.43 2.52 -11.49
CA ILE A 29 26.06 2.09 -11.82
C ILE A 29 25.81 1.99 -13.31
N LYS A 30 26.46 2.87 -14.10
CA LYS A 30 26.21 2.97 -15.55
C LYS A 30 26.32 1.60 -16.24
N GLY A 31 25.25 1.20 -16.94
CA GLY A 31 25.20 -0.05 -17.68
C GLY A 31 24.97 -1.30 -16.83
N LYS A 32 24.72 -1.16 -15.54
CA LYS A 32 24.43 -2.29 -14.63
C LYS A 32 22.96 -2.37 -14.24
N ILE A 33 22.55 -3.52 -13.74
CA ILE A 33 21.30 -3.70 -12.99
C ILE A 33 21.59 -3.37 -11.54
N VAL A 34 20.82 -2.47 -10.95
CA VAL A 34 20.89 -2.16 -9.53
C VAL A 34 19.97 -3.12 -8.77
N PHE A 35 20.56 -3.83 -7.81
CA PHE A 35 19.82 -4.69 -6.90
C PHE A 35 19.66 -3.98 -5.54
N PHE A 36 18.45 -3.52 -5.26
CA PHE A 36 18.10 -2.97 -3.96
C PHE A 36 17.76 -4.10 -2.99
N ASN A 37 18.59 -4.29 -1.97
CA ASN A 37 18.51 -5.41 -1.04
C ASN A 37 18.38 -4.97 0.43
N ARG A 38 17.55 -3.96 0.72
CA ARG A 38 17.19 -3.63 2.10
C ARG A 38 16.10 -4.57 2.58
N ALA A 39 16.39 -5.37 3.58
CA ALA A 39 15.39 -6.17 4.27
C ALA A 39 14.55 -5.29 5.19
N MET A 40 13.29 -5.68 5.40
CA MET A 40 12.48 -5.12 6.49
C MET A 40 13.08 -5.53 7.84
N ARG A 41 13.01 -4.64 8.81
CA ARG A 41 13.52 -4.89 10.17
C ARG A 41 12.58 -5.81 10.94
N ALA A 42 13.07 -7.00 11.28
CA ALA A 42 12.32 -8.00 12.04
C ALA A 42 12.26 -7.72 13.55
N ASP A 43 13.07 -6.79 14.04
CA ASP A 43 13.13 -6.38 15.46
C ASP A 43 12.09 -5.32 15.84
N LEU A 44 11.38 -4.74 14.86
CA LEU A 44 10.32 -3.78 15.10
C LEU A 44 8.99 -4.49 15.38
N VAL A 45 8.33 -4.08 16.46
CA VAL A 45 7.00 -4.59 16.82
C VAL A 45 5.93 -4.09 15.83
N ASN A 46 6.06 -2.84 15.39
CA ASN A 46 5.18 -2.26 14.39
C ASN A 46 5.68 -2.63 12.98
N THR A 47 4.98 -3.52 12.31
CA THR A 47 5.32 -3.99 10.96
C THR A 47 5.26 -2.86 9.92
N PHE A 48 4.37 -1.90 10.07
CA PHE A 48 4.29 -0.74 9.16
C PHE A 48 5.49 0.21 9.29
N GLU A 49 6.10 0.29 10.47
CA GLU A 49 7.37 1.02 10.64
C GLU A 49 8.48 0.34 9.85
N ALA A 50 8.60 -0.97 9.98
CA ALA A 50 9.58 -1.76 9.21
C ALA A 50 9.35 -1.66 7.69
N TYR A 51 8.08 -1.62 7.27
CA TYR A 51 7.71 -1.42 5.88
C TYR A 51 8.09 -0.01 5.40
N SER A 52 7.76 1.02 6.16
CA SER A 52 8.04 2.43 5.82
C SER A 52 9.52 2.70 5.64
N GLU A 53 10.37 2.06 6.44
CA GLU A 53 11.83 2.18 6.29
C GLU A 53 12.37 1.54 4.99
N ALA A 54 11.67 0.55 4.44
CA ALA A 54 12.16 -0.23 3.30
C ALA A 54 11.44 0.09 1.97
N VAL A 55 10.21 0.63 2.00
CA VAL A 55 9.36 0.77 0.81
C VAL A 55 9.92 1.69 -0.27
N ASN A 56 10.73 2.68 0.11
CA ASN A 56 11.28 3.65 -0.82
C ASN A 56 12.17 3.01 -1.91
N GLN A 57 12.84 1.88 -1.63
CA GLN A 57 13.61 1.14 -2.62
C GLN A 57 12.73 0.60 -3.76
N ARG A 58 11.49 0.18 -3.46
CA ARG A 58 10.52 -0.25 -4.47
C ARG A 58 9.90 0.96 -5.17
N LEU A 59 9.47 1.95 -4.40
CA LEU A 59 8.74 3.10 -4.94
C LEU A 59 9.60 3.96 -5.85
N GLN A 60 10.84 4.28 -5.46
CA GLN A 60 11.69 5.27 -6.12
C GLN A 60 12.96 4.67 -6.73
N GLY A 61 13.30 3.43 -6.42
CA GLY A 61 14.58 2.82 -6.80
C GLY A 61 14.84 2.85 -8.30
N ALA A 62 13.84 2.56 -9.12
CA ALA A 62 13.99 2.57 -10.58
C ALA A 62 14.21 3.99 -11.14
N GLU A 63 13.52 4.98 -10.61
CA GLU A 63 13.73 6.38 -10.98
C GLU A 63 15.15 6.83 -10.67
N ILE A 64 15.57 6.64 -9.43
CA ILE A 64 16.87 7.14 -8.94
C ILE A 64 18.02 6.40 -9.66
N ALA A 65 17.95 5.08 -9.77
CA ALA A 65 18.98 4.31 -10.46
C ALA A 65 19.12 4.68 -11.96
N ALA A 66 17.99 4.96 -12.63
CA ALA A 66 17.99 5.39 -14.02
C ALA A 66 18.74 6.73 -14.22
N ARG A 67 18.68 7.64 -13.25
CA ARG A 67 19.40 8.94 -13.32
C ARG A 67 20.92 8.77 -13.33
N PHE A 68 21.42 7.64 -12.81
CA PHE A 68 22.85 7.29 -12.81
C PHE A 68 23.21 6.30 -13.94
N GLY A 69 22.29 6.05 -14.88
CA GLY A 69 22.56 5.24 -16.06
C GLY A 69 22.46 3.72 -15.83
N ALA A 70 21.77 3.28 -14.78
CA ALA A 70 21.36 1.89 -14.64
C ALA A 70 20.53 1.45 -15.86
N VAL A 71 20.59 0.16 -16.19
CA VAL A 71 19.83 -0.41 -17.31
C VAL A 71 18.64 -1.26 -16.85
N GLY A 72 18.54 -1.53 -15.53
CA GLY A 72 17.45 -2.25 -14.90
C GLY A 72 17.55 -2.18 -13.39
N VAL A 73 16.45 -2.54 -12.71
CA VAL A 73 16.41 -2.61 -11.26
C VAL A 73 15.76 -3.92 -10.82
N ILE A 74 16.34 -4.54 -9.82
CA ILE A 74 15.76 -5.65 -9.06
C ILE A 74 15.59 -5.19 -7.62
N VAL A 75 14.43 -5.47 -7.04
CA VAL A 75 14.11 -5.08 -5.66
C VAL A 75 13.80 -6.32 -4.84
N ARG A 76 14.40 -6.44 -3.66
CA ARG A 76 13.99 -7.41 -2.66
C ARG A 76 12.54 -7.20 -2.28
N SER A 77 11.75 -8.24 -2.24
CA SER A 77 10.37 -8.20 -1.75
C SER A 77 10.29 -7.71 -0.31
N LEU A 78 9.28 -6.87 -0.04
CA LEU A 78 9.02 -6.28 1.28
C LEU A 78 8.20 -7.27 2.11
N ASN A 79 8.90 -8.18 2.78
CA ASN A 79 8.32 -9.22 3.60
C ASN A 79 9.29 -9.56 4.73
N LEU A 80 8.78 -9.83 5.93
CA LEU A 80 9.57 -10.34 7.06
C LEU A 80 9.85 -11.84 6.93
N LYS A 81 8.96 -12.57 6.26
CA LYS A 81 9.13 -13.99 6.01
C LYS A 81 10.11 -14.23 4.85
N LEU A 82 10.96 -15.24 4.98
CA LEU A 82 11.73 -15.76 3.86
C LEU A 82 10.89 -16.77 3.09
N ASP A 83 10.53 -16.42 1.87
CA ASP A 83 9.75 -17.25 0.96
C ASP A 83 10.14 -17.04 -0.51
N ASP A 84 9.51 -17.80 -1.41
CA ASP A 84 9.78 -17.75 -2.84
C ASP A 84 8.73 -16.92 -3.62
N GLN A 85 7.89 -16.17 -2.91
CA GLN A 85 6.85 -15.34 -3.52
C GLN A 85 7.36 -13.90 -3.71
N PRO A 86 7.52 -13.42 -4.95
CA PRO A 86 7.82 -12.01 -5.19
C PRO A 86 6.62 -11.15 -4.82
N HIS A 87 6.85 -10.12 -4.01
CA HIS A 87 5.82 -9.12 -3.71
C HIS A 87 5.82 -8.03 -4.75
N THR A 88 4.67 -7.78 -5.33
CA THR A 88 4.41 -6.62 -6.17
C THR A 88 4.00 -5.42 -5.32
N GLY A 89 3.80 -4.29 -5.93
CA GLY A 89 3.35 -3.06 -5.27
C GLY A 89 3.67 -1.84 -6.11
N THR A 90 3.20 -0.70 -5.67
CA THR A 90 3.36 0.56 -6.38
C THR A 90 4.83 0.92 -6.57
N MET A 91 5.16 1.37 -7.78
CA MET A 91 6.42 1.99 -8.13
C MET A 91 6.20 3.23 -8.99
N SER A 92 7.09 4.18 -8.89
CA SER A 92 7.05 5.42 -9.65
C SER A 92 8.34 5.66 -10.43
N TYR A 93 8.19 6.29 -11.59
CA TYR A 93 9.32 6.86 -12.33
C TYR A 93 9.42 8.38 -12.12
N GLY A 94 8.59 8.95 -11.21
CA GLY A 94 8.53 10.39 -11.01
C GLY A 94 8.35 11.13 -12.34
N ASN A 95 9.20 12.11 -12.58
CA ASN A 95 9.20 12.94 -13.79
C ASN A 95 10.11 12.40 -14.92
N LEU A 96 10.59 11.15 -14.82
CA LEU A 96 11.41 10.59 -15.89
C LEU A 96 10.61 10.39 -17.18
N PRO A 97 11.09 10.95 -18.31
CA PRO A 97 10.46 10.70 -19.60
C PRO A 97 10.55 9.21 -19.96
N LEU A 98 9.60 8.74 -20.75
CA LEU A 98 9.49 7.30 -21.12
C LEU A 98 10.80 6.74 -21.67
N SER A 99 11.53 7.51 -22.48
CA SER A 99 12.80 7.13 -23.08
C SER A 99 13.95 6.89 -22.10
N LYS A 100 13.80 7.34 -20.85
CA LYS A 100 14.80 7.15 -19.78
C LYS A 100 14.36 6.15 -18.71
N ARG A 101 13.14 5.63 -18.81
CA ARG A 101 12.64 4.62 -17.87
C ARG A 101 13.34 3.29 -18.14
N ILE A 102 13.60 2.55 -17.08
CA ILE A 102 14.30 1.25 -17.13
C ILE A 102 13.41 0.14 -16.58
N PRO A 103 13.57 -1.11 -17.03
CA PRO A 103 12.84 -2.24 -16.46
C PRO A 103 13.12 -2.41 -14.96
N ALA A 104 12.08 -2.70 -14.20
CA ALA A 104 12.17 -2.98 -12.76
C ALA A 104 11.27 -4.15 -12.39
N ALA A 105 11.76 -5.02 -11.53
CA ALA A 105 11.03 -6.17 -11.01
C ALA A 105 11.38 -6.43 -9.55
N SER A 106 10.46 -7.04 -8.81
CA SER A 106 10.75 -7.60 -7.49
C SER A 106 11.18 -9.07 -7.62
N ILE A 107 12.04 -9.51 -6.73
CA ILE A 107 12.36 -10.93 -6.51
C ILE A 107 11.96 -11.32 -5.11
N SER A 108 11.74 -12.62 -4.88
CA SER A 108 11.40 -13.15 -3.56
C SER A 108 12.50 -12.87 -2.53
N THR A 109 12.18 -12.98 -1.26
CA THR A 109 13.16 -12.82 -0.19
C THR A 109 14.24 -13.89 -0.24
N ASN A 110 13.90 -15.17 -0.52
CA ASN A 110 14.89 -16.23 -0.77
C ASN A 110 15.74 -15.93 -2.00
N GLY A 111 15.14 -15.45 -3.10
CA GLY A 111 15.87 -15.05 -4.29
C GLY A 111 16.85 -13.91 -4.03
N ALA A 112 16.48 -12.97 -3.16
CA ALA A 112 17.34 -11.85 -2.76
C ALA A 112 18.56 -12.33 -1.93
N GLU A 113 18.35 -13.24 -0.96
CA GLU A 113 19.45 -13.85 -0.21
C GLU A 113 20.40 -14.63 -1.13
N LEU A 114 19.85 -15.43 -2.05
CA LEU A 114 20.65 -16.17 -3.03
C LEU A 114 21.47 -15.24 -3.91
N LEU A 115 20.83 -14.19 -4.48
CA LEU A 115 21.51 -13.23 -5.35
C LEU A 115 22.63 -12.49 -4.61
N SER A 116 22.39 -12.06 -3.38
CA SER A 116 23.40 -11.43 -2.53
C SER A 116 24.57 -12.35 -2.25
N SER A 117 24.30 -13.60 -1.90
CA SER A 117 25.33 -14.64 -1.68
C SER A 117 26.17 -14.88 -2.94
N MET A 118 25.53 -15.00 -4.11
CA MET A 118 26.24 -15.16 -5.39
C MET A 118 27.12 -13.95 -5.72
N LEU A 119 26.65 -12.73 -5.43
CA LEU A 119 27.41 -11.49 -5.63
C LEU A 119 28.59 -11.36 -4.67
N SER A 120 28.51 -11.92 -3.49
CA SER A 120 29.67 -11.97 -2.57
C SER A 120 30.80 -12.81 -3.11
N LEU A 121 30.48 -13.88 -3.83
CA LEU A 121 31.45 -14.81 -4.45
C LEU A 121 31.95 -14.32 -5.81
N ASN A 122 31.10 -13.63 -6.58
CA ASN A 122 31.42 -13.17 -7.93
C ASN A 122 30.86 -11.78 -8.20
N LYS A 123 31.69 -10.76 -8.07
CA LYS A 123 31.31 -9.34 -8.33
C LYS A 123 30.99 -9.04 -9.80
N ASN A 124 31.34 -9.94 -10.73
CA ASN A 124 31.03 -9.81 -12.15
C ASN A 124 29.82 -10.63 -12.58
N LEU A 125 28.97 -11.04 -11.62
CA LEU A 125 27.74 -11.76 -11.88
C LEU A 125 26.84 -10.97 -12.81
N LYS A 126 26.31 -11.66 -13.84
CA LYS A 126 25.29 -11.10 -14.75
C LYS A 126 23.92 -11.66 -14.41
N PHE A 127 22.94 -10.78 -14.30
CA PHE A 127 21.55 -11.14 -14.17
C PHE A 127 20.86 -11.01 -15.53
N TYR A 128 19.94 -11.93 -15.82
CA TYR A 128 19.10 -11.88 -17.00
C TYR A 128 17.66 -11.61 -16.58
N LEU A 129 17.09 -10.52 -17.10
CA LEU A 129 15.70 -10.13 -16.89
C LEU A 129 14.98 -10.10 -18.22
N LYS A 130 13.83 -10.76 -18.29
CA LYS A 130 12.92 -10.65 -19.42
C LYS A 130 11.51 -10.45 -18.91
N GLN A 131 10.91 -9.34 -19.26
CA GLN A 131 9.53 -9.00 -18.90
C GLN A 131 8.84 -8.27 -20.04
N ASN A 132 7.52 -8.45 -20.12
CA ASN A 132 6.67 -7.77 -21.09
C ASN A 132 5.57 -7.06 -20.30
N CYS A 133 5.71 -5.74 -20.14
CA CYS A 133 4.79 -4.89 -19.42
C CYS A 133 3.99 -4.04 -20.40
N LYS A 134 2.67 -4.01 -20.23
CA LYS A 134 1.77 -3.22 -21.05
C LYS A 134 0.68 -2.60 -20.19
N ASN A 135 0.52 -1.29 -20.27
CA ASN A 135 -0.66 -0.65 -19.74
C ASN A 135 -1.82 -0.87 -20.70
N LEU A 136 -2.89 -1.46 -20.21
CA LEU A 136 -4.12 -1.61 -20.97
C LEU A 136 -4.98 -0.33 -20.82
N PRO A 137 -5.94 -0.10 -21.74
CA PRO A 137 -6.91 0.98 -21.56
C PRO A 137 -7.67 0.85 -20.22
N ASP A 138 -8.03 1.98 -19.65
CA ASP A 138 -8.86 2.01 -18.45
C ASP A 138 -10.20 1.31 -18.68
N VAL A 139 -10.64 0.57 -17.68
CA VAL A 139 -11.96 -0.09 -17.68
C VAL A 139 -12.85 0.52 -16.60
N LYS A 140 -14.16 0.54 -16.84
CA LYS A 140 -15.13 1.02 -15.88
C LYS A 140 -15.28 0.03 -14.73
N SER A 141 -15.19 0.53 -13.50
CA SER A 141 -15.47 -0.21 -12.27
C SER A 141 -16.35 0.62 -11.33
N TYR A 142 -16.66 0.11 -10.14
CA TYR A 142 -17.65 0.71 -9.26
C TYR A 142 -17.24 0.58 -7.79
N ASN A 143 -17.48 1.64 -7.00
CA ASN A 143 -17.62 1.51 -5.56
C ASN A 143 -18.95 0.81 -5.24
N VAL A 144 -18.98 0.06 -4.15
CA VAL A 144 -20.23 -0.51 -3.61
C VAL A 144 -20.65 0.29 -2.39
N ILE A 145 -21.89 0.77 -2.39
CA ILE A 145 -22.41 1.64 -1.34
C ILE A 145 -23.69 1.05 -0.76
N GLY A 146 -23.75 0.98 0.58
CA GLY A 146 -24.93 0.61 1.33
C GLY A 146 -25.23 1.61 2.45
N GLU A 147 -26.51 1.80 2.81
CA GLU A 147 -26.90 2.77 3.83
C GLU A 147 -27.93 2.23 4.81
N ILE A 148 -27.81 2.65 6.07
CA ILE A 148 -28.91 2.70 7.04
C ILE A 148 -29.20 4.16 7.30
N LYS A 149 -30.37 4.64 6.88
CA LYS A 149 -30.80 6.03 7.08
C LYS A 149 -30.93 6.36 8.56
N GLY A 150 -30.41 7.54 8.93
CA GLY A 150 -30.55 8.09 10.27
C GLY A 150 -31.98 8.53 10.57
N ILE A 151 -32.40 8.39 11.83
CA ILE A 151 -33.77 8.71 12.27
C ILE A 151 -33.91 10.16 12.79
N GLU A 152 -32.82 10.79 13.24
CA GLU A 152 -32.83 12.17 13.76
C GLU A 152 -32.11 13.14 12.82
N PHE A 153 -30.95 12.73 12.29
CA PHE A 153 -30.09 13.54 11.43
C PHE A 153 -29.76 12.80 10.14
N PRO A 154 -30.75 12.54 9.25
CA PRO A 154 -30.55 11.70 8.06
C PRO A 154 -29.58 12.29 7.04
N ASN A 155 -29.33 13.59 7.08
CA ASN A 155 -28.40 14.30 6.20
C ASN A 155 -26.94 14.33 6.72
N GLU A 156 -26.72 13.90 7.96
CA GLU A 156 -25.37 13.73 8.51
C GLU A 156 -24.89 12.30 8.29
N ILE A 157 -23.82 12.16 7.53
CA ILE A 157 -23.32 10.86 7.05
C ILE A 157 -22.09 10.45 7.87
N MET A 158 -22.12 9.24 8.36
CA MET A 158 -20.97 8.56 8.96
C MET A 158 -20.54 7.43 8.01
N ILE A 159 -19.28 7.41 7.60
CA ILE A 159 -18.74 6.38 6.71
C ILE A 159 -18.06 5.27 7.51
N VAL A 160 -18.29 4.04 7.06
CA VAL A 160 -17.43 2.88 7.37
C VAL A 160 -16.95 2.35 6.02
N GLY A 161 -15.65 2.30 5.85
CA GLY A 161 -15.02 2.03 4.56
C GLY A 161 -14.00 0.90 4.59
N ALA A 162 -13.69 0.42 3.40
CA ALA A 162 -12.67 -0.56 3.07
C ALA A 162 -12.49 -0.55 1.55
N HIS A 163 -11.44 -1.20 1.01
CA HIS A 163 -11.29 -1.31 -0.44
C HIS A 163 -11.52 -2.73 -0.97
N LEU A 164 -11.97 -2.82 -2.21
CA LEU A 164 -12.39 -4.07 -2.87
C LEU A 164 -11.29 -4.73 -3.68
N ASP A 165 -10.33 -3.95 -4.15
CA ASP A 165 -9.24 -4.45 -4.98
C ASP A 165 -8.08 -4.95 -4.14
N SER A 166 -7.21 -5.70 -4.77
CA SER A 166 -5.97 -6.22 -4.17
C SER A 166 -4.90 -6.34 -5.24
N TRP A 167 -3.65 -6.51 -4.82
CA TRP A 167 -2.56 -6.80 -5.74
C TRP A 167 -2.72 -8.15 -6.42
N ASP A 168 -2.49 -8.14 -7.73
CA ASP A 168 -2.54 -9.34 -8.58
C ASP A 168 -1.60 -10.42 -8.07
N LEU A 169 -2.04 -11.68 -8.21
CA LEU A 169 -1.57 -12.94 -7.66
C LEU A 169 -1.91 -13.16 -6.17
N GLY A 170 -2.39 -12.17 -5.43
CA GLY A 170 -2.94 -12.34 -4.09
C GLY A 170 -4.47 -12.50 -4.13
N ASP A 171 -5.01 -13.23 -3.14
CA ASP A 171 -6.47 -13.35 -2.98
C ASP A 171 -7.09 -12.13 -2.30
N GLY A 172 -6.27 -11.19 -1.78
CA GLY A 172 -6.74 -9.98 -1.09
C GLY A 172 -7.49 -10.26 0.22
N ALA A 173 -7.28 -11.42 0.83
CA ALA A 173 -8.05 -11.80 2.02
C ALA A 173 -7.72 -10.94 3.26
N HIS A 174 -6.45 -10.50 3.37
CA HIS A 174 -5.97 -9.69 4.47
C HIS A 174 -6.00 -8.19 4.12
N ASP A 175 -5.60 -7.85 2.93
CA ASP A 175 -5.52 -6.53 2.33
C ASP A 175 -6.35 -6.53 1.02
N ASP A 176 -7.64 -6.09 1.01
CA ASP A 176 -8.39 -5.64 2.18
C ASP A 176 -9.73 -6.36 2.33
N GLY A 177 -9.81 -7.65 1.95
CA GLY A 177 -10.99 -8.48 2.17
C GLY A 177 -11.42 -8.52 3.65
N ALA A 178 -10.45 -8.40 4.58
CA ALA A 178 -10.74 -8.32 6.00
C ALA A 178 -11.51 -7.05 6.36
N GLY A 179 -11.08 -5.89 5.87
CA GLY A 179 -11.79 -4.62 6.09
C GLY A 179 -13.15 -4.59 5.41
N VAL A 180 -13.27 -5.18 4.21
CA VAL A 180 -14.55 -5.34 3.52
C VAL A 180 -15.57 -6.07 4.39
N VAL A 181 -15.21 -7.24 4.94
CA VAL A 181 -16.15 -8.01 5.76
C VAL A 181 -16.43 -7.35 7.12
N GLN A 182 -15.44 -6.67 7.70
CA GLN A 182 -15.62 -5.86 8.93
C GLN A 182 -16.60 -4.72 8.67
N SER A 183 -16.44 -3.99 7.59
CA SER A 183 -17.32 -2.87 7.22
C SER A 183 -18.75 -3.35 6.94
N MET A 184 -18.92 -4.49 6.29
CA MET A 184 -20.23 -5.12 6.05
C MET A 184 -20.87 -5.64 7.33
N GLU A 185 -20.10 -6.07 8.31
CA GLU A 185 -20.59 -6.62 9.58
C GLU A 185 -21.23 -5.54 10.45
N VAL A 186 -20.76 -4.30 10.39
CA VAL A 186 -21.31 -3.18 11.19
C VAL A 186 -22.82 -3.00 10.96
N PRO A 187 -23.34 -2.79 9.73
CA PRO A 187 -24.78 -2.64 9.53
C PRO A 187 -25.54 -3.92 9.80
N ARG A 188 -24.93 -5.11 9.59
CA ARG A 188 -25.54 -6.40 9.92
C ARG A 188 -25.82 -6.51 11.43
N LEU A 189 -24.85 -6.16 12.26
CA LEU A 189 -24.97 -6.17 13.72
C LEU A 189 -26.02 -5.18 14.20
N LEU A 190 -25.99 -3.94 13.70
CA LEU A 190 -26.96 -2.91 14.08
C LEU A 190 -28.40 -3.38 13.75
N LYS A 191 -28.58 -4.00 12.59
CA LYS A 191 -29.86 -4.59 12.20
C LYS A 191 -30.28 -5.72 13.12
N LYS A 192 -29.34 -6.61 13.50
CA LYS A 192 -29.63 -7.75 14.38
C LYS A 192 -30.09 -7.33 15.77
N ILE A 193 -29.56 -6.24 16.31
CA ILE A 193 -29.97 -5.71 17.62
C ILE A 193 -31.10 -4.68 17.52
N ASN A 194 -31.70 -4.49 16.33
CA ASN A 194 -32.74 -3.50 16.06
C ASN A 194 -32.33 -2.04 16.43
N TYR A 195 -31.02 -1.74 16.35
CA TYR A 195 -30.55 -0.40 16.58
C TYR A 195 -30.81 0.50 15.37
N LYS A 196 -31.42 1.65 15.64
CA LYS A 196 -31.68 2.68 14.62
C LYS A 196 -30.71 3.83 14.84
N PRO A 197 -29.73 4.04 13.96
CA PRO A 197 -28.76 5.10 14.13
C PRO A 197 -29.42 6.46 14.01
N LYS A 198 -28.96 7.44 14.82
CA LYS A 198 -29.46 8.82 14.73
C LYS A 198 -29.04 9.49 13.42
N ARG A 199 -27.81 9.22 12.95
CA ARG A 199 -27.24 9.69 11.68
C ARG A 199 -27.21 8.58 10.65
N THR A 200 -27.17 8.95 9.39
CA THR A 200 -27.02 7.96 8.32
C THR A 200 -25.67 7.27 8.45
N LEU A 201 -25.70 5.94 8.55
CA LEU A 201 -24.51 5.10 8.44
C LEU A 201 -24.38 4.64 6.99
N ARG A 202 -23.29 4.99 6.35
CA ARG A 202 -22.97 4.60 4.97
C ARG A 202 -21.76 3.69 4.98
N ILE A 203 -21.90 2.53 4.36
CA ILE A 203 -20.77 1.65 4.05
C ILE A 203 -20.33 2.00 2.64
N VAL A 204 -19.03 2.21 2.46
CA VAL A 204 -18.43 2.45 1.15
C VAL A 204 -17.28 1.47 0.98
N LEU A 205 -17.42 0.58 -0.01
CA LEU A 205 -16.35 -0.31 -0.43
C LEU A 205 -15.75 0.29 -1.69
N PHE A 206 -14.55 0.83 -1.55
CA PHE A 206 -13.85 1.56 -2.59
C PHE A 206 -13.20 0.63 -3.60
N ILE A 207 -13.00 1.08 -4.81
CA ILE A 207 -12.31 0.33 -5.85
C ILE A 207 -11.07 1.09 -6.31
N ASN A 208 -10.01 0.36 -6.64
CA ASN A 208 -8.76 0.89 -7.16
C ASN A 208 -7.94 1.68 -6.12
N GLU A 209 -7.99 1.30 -4.86
CA GLU A 209 -7.13 1.84 -3.81
C GLU A 209 -5.66 1.63 -4.19
N GLU A 210 -5.27 0.39 -4.43
CA GLU A 210 -3.92 -0.09 -4.68
C GLU A 210 -3.19 0.59 -5.85
N ASN A 211 -3.94 1.07 -6.84
CA ASN A 211 -3.40 1.59 -8.09
C ASN A 211 -3.88 2.99 -8.44
N GLY A 212 -4.20 3.82 -7.44
CA GLY A 212 -4.44 5.24 -7.66
C GLY A 212 -5.69 5.83 -7.05
N GLN A 213 -6.38 5.11 -6.13
CA GLN A 213 -7.48 5.64 -5.31
C GLN A 213 -8.63 6.27 -6.10
N ARG A 214 -8.86 5.77 -7.32
CA ARG A 214 -9.83 6.39 -8.24
C ARG A 214 -11.26 6.29 -7.73
N GLY A 215 -11.57 5.23 -6.97
CA GLY A 215 -12.84 5.03 -6.30
C GLY A 215 -13.12 6.11 -5.25
N ALA A 216 -12.19 6.36 -4.36
CA ALA A 216 -12.26 7.38 -3.32
C ALA A 216 -12.31 8.79 -3.90
N ILE A 217 -11.43 9.08 -4.86
CA ILE A 217 -11.41 10.36 -5.56
C ILE A 217 -12.78 10.65 -6.21
N LYS A 218 -13.35 9.66 -6.89
CA LYS A 218 -14.67 9.81 -7.53
C LYS A 218 -15.78 9.98 -6.50
N TYR A 219 -15.73 9.21 -5.41
CA TYR A 219 -16.69 9.35 -4.31
C TYR A 219 -16.65 10.76 -3.71
N SER A 220 -15.47 11.28 -3.39
CA SER A 220 -15.29 12.64 -2.88
C SER A 220 -15.82 13.71 -3.84
N GLN A 221 -15.58 13.57 -5.15
CA GLN A 221 -16.10 14.48 -6.15
C GLN A 221 -17.64 14.49 -6.21
N GLU A 222 -18.26 13.29 -6.24
CA GLU A 222 -19.72 13.14 -6.26
C GLU A 222 -20.37 13.67 -4.99
N SER A 223 -19.76 13.41 -3.84
CA SER A 223 -20.20 13.91 -2.54
C SER A 223 -20.23 15.45 -2.50
N LYS A 224 -19.18 16.09 -3.01
CA LYS A 224 -19.12 17.55 -3.12
C LYS A 224 -20.22 18.12 -4.06
N ILE A 225 -20.44 17.47 -5.21
CA ILE A 225 -21.50 17.88 -6.15
C ILE A 225 -22.88 17.78 -5.51
N LYS A 226 -23.11 16.75 -4.70
CA LYS A 226 -24.37 16.51 -3.98
C LYS A 226 -24.52 17.31 -2.70
N ASN A 227 -23.51 18.07 -2.30
CA ASN A 227 -23.47 18.80 -1.03
C ASN A 227 -23.72 17.87 0.19
N GLU A 228 -23.17 16.67 0.18
CA GLU A 228 -23.32 15.71 1.27
C GLU A 228 -22.50 16.15 2.50
N ASN A 229 -23.10 16.00 3.68
CA ASN A 229 -22.47 16.36 4.95
C ASN A 229 -21.89 15.14 5.66
N HIS A 230 -20.60 14.88 5.44
CA HIS A 230 -19.86 13.81 6.11
C HIS A 230 -19.32 14.33 7.44
N VAL A 231 -19.74 13.71 8.54
CA VAL A 231 -19.37 14.13 9.92
C VAL A 231 -18.33 13.21 10.56
N PHE A 232 -18.19 11.98 10.06
CA PHE A 232 -17.23 11.00 10.55
C PHE A 232 -16.94 9.96 9.46
N ALA A 233 -15.71 9.48 9.43
CA ALA A 233 -15.31 8.36 8.59
C ALA A 233 -14.34 7.45 9.35
N ILE A 234 -14.43 6.16 9.12
CA ILE A 234 -13.50 5.15 9.60
C ILE A 234 -13.26 4.13 8.51
N GLU A 235 -12.00 3.76 8.32
CA GLU A 235 -11.57 2.74 7.39
C GLU A 235 -10.86 1.62 8.12
N SER A 236 -11.04 0.40 7.63
CA SER A 236 -10.32 -0.77 8.09
C SER A 236 -9.48 -1.32 6.94
N ASP A 237 -8.18 -1.06 6.98
CA ASP A 237 -7.21 -1.43 5.96
C ASP A 237 -5.86 -1.87 6.59
N ALA A 238 -5.92 -2.36 7.83
CA ALA A 238 -4.74 -2.84 8.54
C ALA A 238 -4.76 -4.36 8.79
N GLY A 239 -5.62 -5.07 8.07
CA GLY A 239 -5.72 -6.53 8.07
C GLY A 239 -6.70 -7.13 9.06
N GLY A 240 -6.75 -8.45 9.11
CA GLY A 240 -7.79 -9.24 9.79
C GLY A 240 -7.44 -9.75 11.19
N PHE A 241 -6.36 -9.29 11.80
CA PHE A 241 -5.98 -9.70 13.16
C PHE A 241 -6.63 -8.83 14.23
N THR A 242 -6.37 -9.15 15.50
CA THR A 242 -6.89 -8.38 16.63
C THR A 242 -6.47 -6.92 16.54
N PRO A 243 -7.42 -5.97 16.50
CA PRO A 243 -7.11 -4.55 16.44
C PRO A 243 -6.35 -4.10 17.69
N LYS A 244 -5.37 -3.24 17.52
CA LYS A 244 -4.52 -2.74 18.62
C LYS A 244 -4.80 -1.29 18.95
N GLY A 245 -5.36 -0.52 18.02
CA GLY A 245 -5.61 0.90 18.21
C GLY A 245 -6.29 1.55 17.03
N PHE A 246 -6.33 2.86 17.05
CA PHE A 246 -6.85 3.71 16.00
C PHE A 246 -5.88 4.86 15.72
N SER A 247 -5.65 5.15 14.45
CA SER A 247 -5.07 6.40 14.00
C SER A 247 -6.20 7.39 13.73
N VAL A 248 -6.05 8.64 14.14
CA VAL A 248 -7.11 9.65 14.08
C VAL A 248 -6.59 10.92 13.42
N ASP A 249 -7.11 11.23 12.25
CA ASP A 249 -6.91 12.51 11.59
C ASP A 249 -8.03 13.46 11.98
N SER A 250 -7.73 14.40 12.86
CA SER A 250 -8.66 15.42 13.35
C SER A 250 -7.94 16.56 14.06
N ASN A 251 -8.65 17.66 14.34
CA ASN A 251 -8.15 18.69 15.23
C ASN A 251 -8.03 18.19 16.68
N ASP A 252 -7.32 18.96 17.53
CA ASP A 252 -7.01 18.57 18.90
C ASP A 252 -8.25 18.31 19.76
N ASP A 253 -9.29 19.12 19.62
CA ASP A 253 -10.52 18.99 20.41
C ASP A 253 -11.25 17.68 20.09
N LYS A 254 -11.39 17.36 18.80
CA LYS A 254 -12.01 16.10 18.36
C LYS A 254 -11.15 14.89 18.75
N PHE A 255 -9.82 14.99 18.58
CA PHE A 255 -8.91 13.93 19.01
C PHE A 255 -9.05 13.64 20.51
N LYS A 256 -9.12 14.67 21.35
CA LYS A 256 -9.32 14.52 22.80
C LYS A 256 -10.62 13.78 23.12
N ILE A 257 -11.70 14.09 22.40
CA ILE A 257 -12.99 13.40 22.58
C ILE A 257 -12.85 11.92 22.20
N ILE A 258 -12.27 11.61 21.04
CA ILE A 258 -12.12 10.25 20.55
C ILE A 258 -11.19 9.44 21.46
N SER A 259 -10.07 10.03 21.91
CA SER A 259 -9.13 9.36 22.82
C SER A 259 -9.77 8.97 24.15
N ASN A 260 -10.78 9.70 24.62
CA ASN A 260 -11.53 9.34 25.81
C ASN A 260 -12.38 8.07 25.65
N TRP A 261 -12.59 7.60 24.41
CA TRP A 261 -13.26 6.32 24.16
C TRP A 261 -12.36 5.12 24.48
N SER A 262 -11.05 5.32 24.63
CA SER A 262 -10.09 4.24 24.95
C SER A 262 -10.55 3.36 26.12
N LYS A 263 -11.20 3.94 27.14
CA LYS A 263 -11.77 3.21 28.29
C LYS A 263 -12.78 2.12 27.89
N TYR A 264 -13.51 2.30 26.78
CA TYR A 264 -14.49 1.32 26.28
C TYR A 264 -13.83 0.19 25.49
N PHE A 265 -12.63 0.42 24.98
CA PHE A 265 -11.90 -0.52 24.14
C PHE A 265 -10.84 -1.34 24.88
N LYS A 266 -10.42 -0.88 26.08
CA LYS A 266 -9.46 -1.61 26.93
C LYS A 266 -9.81 -3.09 27.16
N PRO A 267 -11.08 -3.47 27.43
CA PRO A 267 -11.46 -4.87 27.61
C PRO A 267 -11.25 -5.73 26.37
N TYR A 268 -11.09 -5.11 25.20
CA TYR A 268 -10.88 -5.77 23.90
C TYR A 268 -9.44 -5.66 23.42
N PHE A 269 -8.50 -5.29 24.30
CA PHE A 269 -7.06 -5.18 23.99
C PHE A 269 -6.70 -4.12 22.97
N VAL A 270 -7.53 -3.12 22.77
CA VAL A 270 -7.22 -1.93 21.97
C VAL A 270 -6.50 -0.93 22.88
N HIS A 271 -5.25 -0.65 22.58
CA HIS A 271 -4.34 0.00 23.54
C HIS A 271 -4.02 1.45 23.19
N TYR A 272 -4.12 1.86 21.93
CA TYR A 272 -3.70 3.18 21.53
C TYR A 272 -4.76 3.91 20.69
N PHE A 273 -4.72 5.23 20.82
CA PHE A 273 -5.34 6.20 19.94
C PHE A 273 -4.26 7.22 19.62
N GLU A 274 -3.86 7.31 18.37
CA GLU A 274 -2.74 8.13 17.93
C GLU A 274 -3.21 9.16 16.91
N LYS A 275 -2.61 10.37 16.96
CA LYS A 275 -2.81 11.36 15.91
C LYS A 275 -2.09 10.93 14.65
N GLY A 276 -2.77 10.99 13.54
CA GLY A 276 -2.23 10.73 12.21
C GLY A 276 -3.30 10.21 11.29
N GLY A 277 -3.17 10.51 10.01
CA GLY A 277 -3.93 9.85 8.97
C GLY A 277 -3.19 8.60 8.55
N SER A 278 -3.89 7.52 8.35
CA SER A 278 -3.35 6.28 7.85
C SER A 278 -4.25 5.63 6.80
N GLY A 279 -5.46 6.15 6.64
CA GLY A 279 -6.37 5.71 5.61
C GLY A 279 -5.96 6.21 4.23
N ALA A 280 -6.20 5.42 3.21
CA ALA A 280 -5.92 5.76 1.84
C ALA A 280 -7.15 6.31 1.12
N ASP A 281 -8.33 5.79 1.43
CA ASP A 281 -9.57 6.12 0.73
C ASP A 281 -10.46 7.15 1.44
N ILE A 282 -10.22 7.38 2.75
CA ILE A 282 -11.04 8.26 3.59
C ILE A 282 -10.23 9.44 4.13
#